data_9158383a09e855d9ea079c8f8c191d9b
#
_entry.id   9158383a09e855d9ea079c8f8c191d9b
#
_cell.length_a   1.000
_cell.length_b   1.000
_cell.length_c   1.000
_cell.angle_alpha   90.00
_cell.angle_beta   90.00
_cell.angle_gamma   90.00
#
_symmetry.space_group_name_H-M   'P 1'
#
loop_
_entity.id
_entity.type
_entity.pdbx_description
1 polymer ?
#
loop_
_entity_poly.entity_id
_entity_poly.type
_entity_poly.pdbx_seq_one_letter_code
_entity_poly.pdbx_strand_id
1 'polypeptide(L)'
;MSQVGEASYALDWLNRIDALRRADPRYSCHAATVHTEANRYTNVAPYDGAVLPGPYINASLIPPLPDAERGFPCIASQAPLPSTYPTFFEHICTQKSRIILNLTPLEERGIPKSDRYWPWDTASPLLIGPWSVALLSIESASEAFPGTKAAALGKLCVRRLQLSRPGMSHPVTQLHFVGWPDH
;
A
#
# COMPACT_ATOMS: atom_id res chain seq x y z
N MET A 1 -33.71 20.29 4.12
CA MET A 1 -32.42 20.20 4.90
C MET A 1 -31.31 20.60 3.96
N SER A 2 -30.39 21.47 4.33
CA SER A 2 -29.32 21.89 3.45
C SER A 2 -28.24 20.77 3.40
N GLN A 3 -27.56 20.57 2.27
CA GLN A 3 -26.48 19.59 2.09
C GLN A 3 -25.37 19.73 3.17
N VAL A 4 -25.17 20.91 3.69
CA VAL A 4 -24.22 21.20 4.80
C VAL A 4 -24.67 20.54 6.11
N GLY A 5 -25.98 20.47 6.38
CA GLY A 5 -26.50 19.81 7.59
C GLY A 5 -26.33 18.28 7.55
N GLU A 6 -26.51 17.68 6.37
CA GLU A 6 -26.34 16.22 6.21
C GLU A 6 -24.87 15.79 6.33
N ALA A 7 -23.93 16.57 5.78
CA ALA A 7 -22.50 16.29 5.89
C ALA A 7 -22.02 16.42 7.34
N SER A 8 -22.49 17.43 8.08
CA SER A 8 -22.17 17.59 9.51
C SER A 8 -22.70 16.42 10.34
N TYR A 9 -23.91 15.96 10.06
CA TYR A 9 -24.50 14.83 10.79
C TYR A 9 -23.75 13.52 10.53
N ALA A 10 -23.33 13.29 9.29
CA ALA A 10 -22.53 12.12 8.93
C ALA A 10 -21.16 12.13 9.60
N LEU A 11 -20.51 13.30 9.69
CA LEU A 11 -19.22 13.45 10.37
C LEU A 11 -19.33 13.21 11.87
N ASP A 12 -20.37 13.75 12.54
CA ASP A 12 -20.60 13.51 13.95
C ASP A 12 -20.89 12.03 14.26
N TRP A 13 -21.62 11.35 13.36
CA TRP A 13 -21.88 9.94 13.48
C TRP A 13 -20.60 9.10 13.32
N LEU A 14 -19.76 9.42 12.35
CA LEU A 14 -18.45 8.79 12.15
C LEU A 14 -17.54 8.99 13.35
N ASN A 15 -17.47 10.19 13.92
CA ASN A 15 -16.70 10.49 15.11
C ASN A 15 -17.17 9.68 16.33
N ARG A 16 -18.48 9.50 16.48
CA ARG A 16 -19.05 8.66 17.55
C ARG A 16 -18.69 7.19 17.40
N ILE A 17 -18.76 6.66 16.16
CA ILE A 17 -18.34 5.28 15.90
C ILE A 17 -16.86 5.10 16.17
N ASP A 18 -16.02 6.05 15.76
CA ASP A 18 -14.59 5.99 16.01
C ASP A 18 -14.28 6.02 17.52
N ALA A 19 -14.97 6.85 18.30
CA ALA A 19 -14.84 6.86 19.76
C ALA A 19 -15.24 5.52 20.39
N LEU A 20 -16.33 4.90 19.94
CA LEU A 20 -16.75 3.58 20.41
C LEU A 20 -15.75 2.49 20.04
N ARG A 21 -15.18 2.53 18.84
CA ARG A 21 -14.15 1.60 18.40
C ARG A 21 -12.88 1.72 19.24
N ARG A 22 -12.42 2.94 19.53
CA ARG A 22 -11.24 3.16 20.38
C ARG A 22 -11.40 2.62 21.80
N ALA A 23 -12.62 2.56 22.31
CA ALA A 23 -12.93 1.98 23.63
C ALA A 23 -13.04 0.44 23.61
N ASP A 24 -13.13 -0.18 22.44
CA ASP A 24 -13.30 -1.62 22.27
C ASP A 24 -11.94 -2.30 22.04
N PRO A 25 -11.50 -3.24 22.90
CA PRO A 25 -10.21 -3.94 22.75
C PRO A 25 -10.01 -4.63 21.39
N ARG A 26 -11.09 -4.96 20.67
CA ARG A 26 -11.02 -5.57 19.33
C ARG A 26 -10.39 -4.63 18.30
N TYR A 27 -10.40 -3.32 18.55
CA TYR A 27 -9.82 -2.28 17.70
C TYR A 27 -8.54 -1.68 18.30
N SER A 28 -7.85 -2.44 19.16
CA SER A 28 -6.53 -2.07 19.66
C SER A 28 -5.55 -1.85 18.51
N CYS A 29 -4.64 -0.89 18.68
CA CYS A 29 -3.52 -0.60 17.76
C CYS A 29 -2.18 -0.73 18.52
N HIS A 30 -2.09 -1.64 19.46
CA HIS A 30 -0.92 -1.81 20.34
C HIS A 30 0.34 -2.11 19.52
N ALA A 31 0.26 -2.96 18.50
CA ALA A 31 1.40 -3.25 17.64
C ALA A 31 2.01 -1.98 17.02
N ALA A 32 1.18 -1.03 16.58
CA ALA A 32 1.66 0.24 16.04
C ALA A 32 2.32 1.13 17.11
N THR A 33 1.87 1.06 18.36
CA THR A 33 2.47 1.84 19.46
C THR A 33 3.81 1.28 19.92
N VAL A 34 4.03 -0.02 19.76
CA VAL A 34 5.31 -0.68 20.07
C VAL A 34 6.34 -0.45 18.95
N HIS A 35 5.90 -0.33 17.71
CA HIS A 35 6.76 -0.20 16.51
C HIS A 35 6.62 1.17 15.86
N THR A 36 6.75 2.25 16.65
CA THR A 36 6.56 3.63 16.18
C THR A 36 7.47 4.01 15.02
N GLU A 37 8.70 3.47 15.00
CA GLU A 37 9.71 3.70 13.98
C GLU A 37 9.35 3.10 12.60
N ALA A 38 8.43 2.13 12.60
CA ALA A 38 7.93 1.50 11.37
C ALA A 38 6.69 2.21 10.79
N ASN A 39 6.19 3.24 11.45
CA ASN A 39 5.03 4.01 11.01
C ASN A 39 5.46 5.33 10.36
N ARG A 40 4.96 5.60 9.15
CA ARG A 40 5.19 6.87 8.45
C ARG A 40 4.43 8.03 9.12
N TYR A 41 3.26 7.73 9.67
CA TYR A 41 2.38 8.69 10.34
C TYR A 41 1.96 8.17 11.71
N THR A 42 1.93 9.06 12.69
CA THR A 42 1.57 8.72 14.08
C THR A 42 0.07 8.53 14.29
N ASN A 43 -0.74 9.05 13.39
CA ASN A 43 -2.21 9.06 13.49
C ASN A 43 -2.91 8.04 12.56
N VAL A 44 -2.14 7.24 11.83
CA VAL A 44 -2.68 6.17 10.96
C VAL A 44 -2.03 4.86 11.39
N ALA A 45 -2.80 4.05 12.13
CA ALA A 45 -2.35 2.78 12.68
C ALA A 45 -3.27 1.63 12.26
N PRO A 46 -2.74 0.46 11.92
CA PRO A 46 -3.55 -0.73 11.70
C PRO A 46 -4.11 -1.24 13.02
N TYR A 47 -5.30 -1.81 13.00
CA TYR A 47 -5.83 -2.55 14.14
C TYR A 47 -5.07 -3.87 14.32
N ASP A 48 -4.79 -4.25 15.57
CA ASP A 48 -4.02 -5.46 15.89
C ASP A 48 -4.60 -6.73 15.26
N GLY A 49 -5.93 -6.83 15.20
CA GLY A 49 -6.63 -7.95 14.54
C GLY A 49 -6.50 -8.01 13.02
N ALA A 50 -5.99 -6.95 12.38
CA ALA A 50 -5.81 -6.86 10.94
C ALA A 50 -4.32 -6.84 10.52
N VAL A 51 -3.39 -6.72 11.48
CA VAL A 51 -1.95 -6.73 11.20
C VAL A 51 -1.54 -8.04 10.54
N LEU A 52 -0.63 -7.96 9.58
CA LEU A 52 -0.08 -9.14 8.91
C LEU A 52 0.71 -10.02 9.89
N PRO A 53 0.62 -11.35 9.78
CA PRO A 53 1.43 -12.24 10.60
C PRO A 53 2.92 -12.12 10.25
N GLY A 54 3.79 -12.08 11.26
CA GLY A 54 5.24 -11.96 11.10
C GLY A 54 5.77 -10.60 11.58
N PRO A 55 6.93 -10.14 11.07
CA PRO A 55 7.50 -8.87 11.45
C PRO A 55 6.56 -7.71 11.11
N TYR A 56 6.48 -6.74 12.01
CA TYR A 56 5.54 -5.63 11.88
C TYR A 56 5.90 -4.68 10.72
N ILE A 57 4.89 -4.32 9.95
CA ILE A 57 4.80 -3.11 9.11
C ILE A 57 3.42 -2.50 9.30
N ASN A 58 3.28 -1.20 9.02
CA ASN A 58 1.98 -0.56 9.01
C ASN A 58 1.18 -1.00 7.77
N ALA A 59 0.49 -2.13 7.92
CA ALA A 59 -0.34 -2.74 6.90
C ALA A 59 -1.46 -3.57 7.53
N SER A 60 -2.61 -3.58 6.89
CA SER A 60 -3.80 -4.32 7.30
C SER A 60 -4.23 -5.32 6.25
N LEU A 61 -4.51 -6.55 6.64
CA LEU A 61 -5.19 -7.53 5.81
C LEU A 61 -6.68 -7.17 5.74
N ILE A 62 -7.16 -6.91 4.55
CA ILE A 62 -8.57 -6.61 4.27
C ILE A 62 -9.20 -7.87 3.67
N PRO A 63 -10.14 -8.53 4.37
CA PRO A 63 -10.83 -9.69 3.83
C PRO A 63 -11.72 -9.29 2.64
N PRO A 64 -12.08 -10.25 1.77
CA PRO A 64 -13.06 -10.01 0.73
C PRO A 64 -14.38 -9.53 1.34
N LEU A 65 -15.09 -8.65 0.63
CA LEU A 65 -16.46 -8.30 1.05
C LEU A 65 -17.36 -9.53 0.97
N PRO A 66 -18.21 -9.79 1.98
CA PRO A 66 -19.05 -10.99 2.05
C PRO A 66 -19.94 -11.21 0.81
N ASP A 67 -20.44 -10.13 0.21
CA ASP A 67 -21.38 -10.15 -0.91
C ASP A 67 -20.71 -9.93 -2.28
N ALA A 68 -19.38 -9.90 -2.33
CA ALA A 68 -18.68 -9.72 -3.60
C ALA A 68 -18.54 -11.08 -4.33
N GLU A 69 -19.21 -11.23 -5.48
CA GLU A 69 -19.12 -12.44 -6.33
C GLU A 69 -17.67 -12.82 -6.70
N ARG A 70 -16.74 -11.88 -6.65
CA ARG A 70 -15.31 -12.06 -6.91
C ARG A 70 -14.47 -11.22 -5.97
N GLY A 71 -14.71 -11.36 -4.65
CA GLY A 71 -13.90 -10.67 -3.65
C GLY A 71 -12.52 -11.30 -3.53
N PHE A 72 -11.46 -10.49 -3.63
CA PHE A 72 -10.09 -10.90 -3.32
C PHE A 72 -9.67 -10.26 -2.00
N PRO A 73 -8.94 -10.98 -1.14
CA PRO A 73 -8.28 -10.32 -0.02
C PRO A 73 -7.26 -9.33 -0.57
N CYS A 74 -7.15 -8.18 0.08
CA CYS A 74 -6.11 -7.22 -0.24
C CYS A 74 -5.37 -6.78 1.02
N ILE A 75 -4.19 -6.19 0.83
CA ILE A 75 -3.40 -5.62 1.90
C ILE A 75 -3.37 -4.11 1.69
N ALA A 76 -3.93 -3.36 2.64
CA ALA A 76 -3.78 -1.93 2.69
C ALA A 76 -2.52 -1.60 3.49
N SER A 77 -1.56 -0.92 2.89
CA SER A 77 -0.29 -0.56 3.50
C SER A 77 0.02 0.92 3.30
N GLN A 78 0.67 1.53 4.28
CA GLN A 78 1.35 2.79 4.03
C GLN A 78 2.43 2.62 2.95
N ALA A 79 2.89 3.71 2.33
CA ALA A 79 4.12 3.70 1.55
C ALA A 79 5.27 3.26 2.47
N PRO A 80 6.01 2.18 2.16
CA PRO A 80 7.02 1.64 3.06
C PRO A 80 8.13 2.66 3.32
N LEU A 81 8.68 2.65 4.53
CA LEU A 81 9.87 3.42 4.92
C LEU A 81 11.13 2.66 4.46
N PRO A 82 12.26 3.33 4.21
CA PRO A 82 13.51 2.66 3.89
C PRO A 82 13.91 1.59 4.90
N SER A 83 13.67 1.83 6.20
CA SER A 83 13.91 0.87 7.29
C SER A 83 13.02 -0.38 7.21
N THR A 84 11.86 -0.29 6.58
CA THR A 84 10.88 -1.39 6.50
C THR A 84 10.87 -2.11 5.15
N TYR A 85 11.70 -1.73 4.17
CA TYR A 85 11.74 -2.38 2.86
C TYR A 85 11.96 -3.89 2.92
N PRO A 86 12.91 -4.42 3.72
CA PRO A 86 13.11 -5.87 3.78
C PRO A 86 11.84 -6.60 4.24
N THR A 87 11.17 -6.08 5.25
CA THR A 87 9.92 -6.64 5.78
C THR A 87 8.77 -6.50 4.78
N PHE A 88 8.69 -5.38 4.07
CA PHE A 88 7.70 -5.17 3.02
C PHE A 88 7.83 -6.21 1.89
N PHE A 89 9.05 -6.47 1.42
CA PHE A 89 9.28 -7.50 0.39
C PHE A 89 9.01 -8.91 0.92
N GLU A 90 9.34 -9.18 2.19
CA GLU A 90 8.99 -10.43 2.85
C GLU A 90 7.48 -10.68 2.82
N HIS A 91 6.69 -9.68 3.18
CA HIS A 91 5.22 -9.80 3.15
C HIS A 91 4.69 -9.97 1.73
N ILE A 92 5.21 -9.25 0.73
CA ILE A 92 4.80 -9.45 -0.67
C ILE A 92 5.00 -10.91 -1.07
N CYS A 93 6.14 -11.49 -0.75
CA CYS A 93 6.47 -12.86 -1.13
C CYS A 93 5.69 -13.91 -0.32
N THR A 94 5.59 -13.75 0.99
CA THR A 94 4.86 -14.70 1.87
C THR A 94 3.36 -14.69 1.63
N GLN A 95 2.79 -13.52 1.37
CA GLN A 95 1.38 -13.36 1.00
C GLN A 95 1.12 -13.65 -0.50
N LYS A 96 2.16 -13.96 -1.26
CA LYS A 96 2.10 -14.24 -2.71
C LYS A 96 1.42 -13.12 -3.50
N SER A 97 1.62 -11.87 -3.09
CA SER A 97 1.04 -10.69 -3.74
C SER A 97 1.66 -10.52 -5.13
N ARG A 98 0.83 -10.55 -6.17
CA ARG A 98 1.28 -10.40 -7.56
C ARG A 98 1.23 -8.96 -8.06
N ILE A 99 0.47 -8.10 -7.36
CA ILE A 99 0.21 -6.72 -7.76
C ILE A 99 0.46 -5.82 -6.57
N ILE A 100 1.16 -4.73 -6.80
CA ILE A 100 1.25 -3.58 -5.91
C ILE A 100 0.54 -2.43 -6.61
N LEU A 101 -0.56 -1.94 -6.04
CA LEU A 101 -1.18 -0.69 -6.48
C LEU A 101 -0.63 0.44 -5.62
N ASN A 102 0.22 1.26 -6.21
CA ASN A 102 0.78 2.44 -5.56
C ASN A 102 0.02 3.70 -6.01
N LEU A 103 -0.65 4.34 -5.07
CA LEU A 103 -1.43 5.57 -5.29
C LEU A 103 -0.70 6.83 -4.79
N THR A 104 0.46 6.65 -4.15
CA THR A 104 1.20 7.73 -3.50
C THR A 104 2.32 8.20 -4.43
N PRO A 105 2.38 9.48 -4.83
CA PRO A 105 3.52 10.04 -5.53
C PRO A 105 4.75 10.06 -4.60
N LEU A 106 5.95 10.15 -5.17
CA LEU A 106 7.17 10.32 -4.36
C LEU A 106 7.18 11.68 -3.67
N GLU A 107 6.70 12.70 -4.38
CA GLU A 107 6.65 14.07 -3.90
C GLU A 107 5.36 14.75 -4.36
N GLU A 108 4.81 15.62 -3.55
CA GLU A 108 3.68 16.47 -3.88
C GLU A 108 3.90 17.88 -3.32
N ARG A 109 3.86 18.89 -4.20
CA ARG A 109 4.08 20.31 -3.85
C ARG A 109 5.38 20.56 -3.08
N GLY A 110 6.47 19.85 -3.42
CA GLY A 110 7.77 19.95 -2.75
C GLY A 110 7.87 19.18 -1.42
N ILE A 111 6.84 18.44 -1.04
CA ILE A 111 6.82 17.64 0.18
C ILE A 111 6.96 16.15 -0.16
N PRO A 112 8.00 15.44 0.34
CA PRO A 112 8.12 14.00 0.18
C PRO A 112 6.92 13.27 0.78
N LYS A 113 6.29 12.39 0.01
CA LYS A 113 5.12 11.59 0.41
C LYS A 113 5.44 10.10 0.53
N SER A 114 6.40 9.63 -0.25
CA SER A 114 6.85 8.24 -0.23
C SER A 114 8.32 8.14 -0.63
N ASP A 115 8.93 7.03 -0.25
CA ASP A 115 10.27 6.68 -0.66
C ASP A 115 10.23 5.64 -1.77
N ARG A 116 11.30 5.62 -2.56
CA ARG A 116 11.39 4.77 -3.72
C ARG A 116 12.01 3.42 -3.36
N TYR A 117 11.25 2.34 -3.50
CA TYR A 117 11.66 0.97 -3.21
C TYR A 117 11.87 0.10 -4.47
N TRP A 118 12.03 0.71 -5.64
CA TRP A 118 12.28 0.04 -6.93
C TRP A 118 13.47 0.66 -7.65
N PRO A 119 14.17 -0.07 -8.56
CA PRO A 119 15.32 0.46 -9.32
C PRO A 119 14.97 1.65 -10.21
N TRP A 120 15.98 2.44 -10.61
CA TRP A 120 15.81 3.54 -11.56
C TRP A 120 15.63 3.05 -12.99
N ASP A 121 16.34 1.99 -13.34
CA ASP A 121 16.41 1.42 -14.68
C ASP A 121 16.51 -0.10 -14.60
N THR A 122 16.57 -0.72 -15.78
CA THR A 122 16.68 -2.17 -15.92
C THR A 122 18.13 -2.68 -15.85
N ALA A 123 19.13 -1.78 -15.80
CA ALA A 123 20.53 -2.15 -15.89
C ALA A 123 21.07 -2.69 -14.56
N SER A 124 20.58 -2.16 -13.44
CA SER A 124 21.09 -2.53 -12.12
C SER A 124 19.97 -2.79 -11.12
N PRO A 125 20.00 -3.92 -10.41
CA PRO A 125 19.04 -4.19 -9.35
C PRO A 125 19.30 -3.27 -8.14
N LEU A 126 18.23 -2.96 -7.42
CA LEU A 126 18.31 -2.30 -6.12
C LEU A 126 18.55 -3.37 -5.05
N LEU A 127 19.65 -3.24 -4.29
CA LEU A 127 19.98 -4.16 -3.21
C LEU A 127 19.55 -3.58 -1.87
N ILE A 128 18.75 -4.33 -1.11
CA ILE A 128 18.18 -3.90 0.17
C ILE A 128 18.25 -5.07 1.16
N GLY A 129 19.22 -5.06 2.06
CA GLY A 129 19.47 -6.19 2.96
C GLY A 129 19.67 -7.48 2.17
N PRO A 130 18.92 -8.56 2.43
CA PRO A 130 19.02 -9.80 1.68
C PRO A 130 18.35 -9.78 0.31
N TRP A 131 17.62 -8.70 -0.02
CA TRP A 131 16.80 -8.60 -1.21
C TRP A 131 17.53 -7.94 -2.37
N SER A 132 17.31 -8.52 -3.54
CA SER A 132 17.63 -7.93 -4.84
C SER A 132 16.31 -7.67 -5.57
N VAL A 133 16.06 -6.42 -5.91
CA VAL A 133 14.88 -5.98 -6.67
C VAL A 133 15.33 -5.61 -8.06
N ALA A 134 14.96 -6.39 -9.06
CA ALA A 134 15.24 -6.07 -10.46
C ALA A 134 14.02 -5.46 -11.13
N LEU A 135 14.23 -4.44 -11.95
CA LEU A 135 13.22 -3.85 -12.83
C LEU A 135 13.34 -4.51 -14.19
N LEU A 136 12.31 -5.24 -14.62
CA LEU A 136 12.32 -5.99 -15.87
C LEU A 136 11.79 -5.15 -17.05
N SER A 137 10.72 -4.36 -16.82
CA SER A 137 10.18 -3.42 -17.80
C SER A 137 9.46 -2.26 -17.13
N ILE A 138 9.33 -1.16 -17.89
CA ILE A 138 8.47 -0.02 -17.59
C ILE A 138 7.58 0.19 -18.81
N GLU A 139 6.29 0.28 -18.57
CA GLU A 139 5.27 0.42 -19.58
C GLU A 139 4.31 1.56 -19.21
N SER A 140 3.80 2.27 -20.18
CA SER A 140 2.65 3.17 -19.99
C SER A 140 1.37 2.35 -19.84
N ALA A 141 0.29 2.99 -19.38
CA ALA A 141 -1.01 2.33 -19.30
C ALA A 141 -1.51 1.82 -20.66
N SER A 142 -1.25 2.55 -21.74
CA SER A 142 -1.66 2.17 -23.09
C SER A 142 -0.90 0.97 -23.63
N GLU A 143 0.36 0.82 -23.28
CA GLU A 143 1.19 -0.34 -23.64
C GLU A 143 0.83 -1.57 -22.83
N ALA A 144 0.62 -1.42 -21.52
CA ALA A 144 0.34 -2.53 -20.63
C ALA A 144 -1.10 -3.08 -20.76
N PHE A 145 -2.07 -2.23 -21.12
CA PHE A 145 -3.49 -2.56 -21.17
C PHE A 145 -4.18 -2.08 -22.47
N PRO A 146 -3.69 -2.48 -23.67
CA PRO A 146 -4.21 -1.98 -24.94
C PRO A 146 -5.70 -2.33 -25.08
N GLY A 147 -6.48 -1.38 -25.59
CA GLY A 147 -7.92 -1.57 -25.84
C GLY A 147 -8.81 -1.56 -24.59
N THR A 148 -8.27 -1.29 -23.41
CA THR A 148 -9.05 -1.22 -22.16
C THR A 148 -9.27 0.23 -21.71
N LYS A 149 -10.20 0.45 -20.77
CA LYS A 149 -10.38 1.76 -20.14
C LYS A 149 -9.12 2.19 -19.35
N ALA A 150 -8.34 1.25 -18.85
CA ALA A 150 -7.10 1.53 -18.14
C ALA A 150 -6.03 2.16 -19.06
N ALA A 151 -6.05 1.89 -20.37
CA ALA A 151 -5.16 2.50 -21.35
C ALA A 151 -5.24 4.03 -21.37
N ALA A 152 -6.38 4.60 -21.00
CA ALA A 152 -6.61 6.04 -20.95
C ALA A 152 -6.06 6.74 -19.68
N LEU A 153 -5.53 5.97 -18.71
CA LEU A 153 -4.97 6.51 -17.46
C LEU A 153 -3.55 7.06 -17.69
N GLY A 154 -3.44 8.24 -18.25
CA GLY A 154 -2.16 8.88 -18.65
C GLY A 154 -1.15 9.10 -17.52
N LYS A 155 -1.55 8.95 -16.25
CA LYS A 155 -0.67 9.05 -15.07
C LYS A 155 -0.36 7.69 -14.44
N LEU A 156 -0.68 6.59 -15.10
CA LEU A 156 -0.37 5.23 -14.65
C LEU A 156 0.92 4.74 -15.31
N CYS A 157 1.88 4.38 -14.49
CA CYS A 157 3.12 3.70 -14.87
C CYS A 157 3.06 2.26 -14.38
N VAL A 158 3.33 1.31 -15.25
CA VAL A 158 3.37 -0.12 -14.95
C VAL A 158 4.82 -0.59 -14.94
N ARG A 159 5.27 -1.17 -13.82
CA ARG A 159 6.62 -1.75 -13.70
C ARG A 159 6.51 -3.24 -13.43
N ARG A 160 7.27 -4.04 -14.17
CA ARG A 160 7.47 -5.45 -13.87
C ARG A 160 8.72 -5.58 -13.03
N LEU A 161 8.55 -6.08 -11.82
CA LEU A 161 9.63 -6.24 -10.86
C LEU A 161 9.88 -7.72 -10.56
N GLN A 162 11.13 -8.08 -10.31
CA GLN A 162 11.52 -9.36 -9.77
C GLN A 162 12.14 -9.15 -8.41
N LEU A 163 11.49 -9.67 -7.37
CA LEU A 163 12.03 -9.74 -6.02
C LEU A 163 12.79 -11.06 -5.87
N SER A 164 14.01 -11.01 -5.38
CA SER A 164 14.80 -12.23 -5.15
C SER A 164 15.68 -12.11 -3.90
N ARG A 165 15.90 -13.26 -3.27
CA ARG A 165 16.89 -13.50 -2.23
C ARG A 165 17.31 -14.97 -2.28
N PRO A 166 18.34 -15.44 -1.56
CA PRO A 166 18.71 -16.85 -1.56
C PRO A 166 17.50 -17.77 -1.30
N GLY A 167 17.26 -18.70 -2.23
CA GLY A 167 16.15 -19.66 -2.16
C GLY A 167 14.74 -19.10 -2.48
N MET A 168 14.59 -17.81 -2.86
CA MET A 168 13.31 -17.20 -3.16
C MET A 168 13.38 -16.28 -4.37
N SER A 169 12.38 -16.39 -5.24
CA SER A 169 12.21 -15.53 -6.40
C SER A 169 10.71 -15.30 -6.65
N HIS A 170 10.29 -14.03 -6.72
CA HIS A 170 8.86 -13.66 -6.82
C HIS A 170 8.65 -12.50 -7.79
N PRO A 171 7.91 -12.70 -8.89
CA PRO A 171 7.54 -11.62 -9.79
C PRO A 171 6.39 -10.80 -9.21
N VAL A 172 6.46 -9.49 -9.35
CA VAL A 172 5.39 -8.59 -8.95
C VAL A 172 5.22 -7.45 -9.94
N THR A 173 3.97 -7.08 -10.21
CA THR A 173 3.64 -5.94 -11.05
C THR A 173 3.28 -4.75 -10.18
N GLN A 174 4.03 -3.67 -10.30
CA GLN A 174 3.68 -2.40 -9.67
C GLN A 174 2.88 -1.54 -10.64
N LEU A 175 1.67 -1.18 -10.24
CA LEU A 175 0.81 -0.20 -10.88
C LEU A 175 0.94 1.11 -10.08
N HIS A 176 1.69 2.08 -10.62
CA HIS A 176 1.92 3.35 -9.93
C HIS A 176 1.11 4.46 -10.58
N PHE A 177 0.03 4.87 -9.95
CA PHE A 177 -0.84 5.96 -10.39
C PHE A 177 -0.53 7.22 -9.61
N VAL A 178 0.16 8.17 -10.26
CA VAL A 178 0.57 9.45 -9.65
C VAL A 178 -0.46 10.56 -9.80
N GLY A 179 -1.66 10.24 -10.27
CA GLY A 179 -2.74 11.19 -10.49
C GLY A 179 -3.79 11.24 -9.38
N TRP A 180 -3.61 10.49 -8.29
CA TRP A 180 -4.52 10.52 -7.16
C TRP A 180 -4.32 11.84 -6.40
N PRO A 181 -5.33 12.70 -6.32
CA PRO A 181 -5.19 13.98 -5.63
C PRO A 181 -5.20 13.76 -4.12
N ASP A 182 -4.29 14.43 -3.43
CA ASP A 182 -4.35 14.61 -1.98
C ASP A 182 -5.07 15.94 -1.72
N HIS A 183 -6.41 15.93 -1.89
CA HIS A 183 -7.36 17.08 -1.76
C HIS A 183 -7.20 18.22 -2.74
#